data_e1d9b67a7d81ef73b584f2205d8cf22a
#
_entry.id   e1d9b67a7d81ef73b584f2205d8cf22a
#
_cell.length_a   1.000
_cell.length_b   1.000
_cell.length_c   1.000
_cell.angle_alpha   90.00
_cell.angle_beta   90.00
_cell.angle_gamma   90.00
#
_symmetry.space_group_name_H-M   'P 1'
#
loop_
_entity.id
_entity.type
_entity.pdbx_description
1 polymer ?
#
loop_
_entity_poly.entity_id
_entity_poly.type
_entity_poly.pdbx_seq_one_letter_code
_entity_poly.pdbx_strand_id
1 'polypeptide(L)'
;MKAARPYPIVTITPKGERAIVDGHPWVYEGEVLSVSGTPEDGSLVDVVSKKGSWLGCGFYNSASKIRVRLVTRNANDDPAGDAFWERRLRYAWDYRKTVMGETDSRCCRIIFGEADGFPGLTVDRFERVLVAQVLSLGMERIKERVLPLLVRILQEDGQVIRGVYERNDAALRTLEGMAQGKGWMTLPGEAVPEGTAEDITENGIRYTVDFENGQKTGFFLDQKYNRLAVAKLAKGKTVLDCFTHTGSFALNAARGGAKHVTAVDVSQFAVDCAAENARKNGLDGAMDCVCANVFDLLPQLAEQPRKYDFIILDPPAFTKSRRTIHNAMTGYKEINYRAMKLLPRGGYLATCSCSHFASEALFIKMLRDAARDAGVQLRQIEARQQCADHPILWGVEETNYLKFFIFQVV
;
A
#
# COMPACT_ATOMS: atom_id res chain seq x y z
N MET A 1 35.55 -1.38 26.49
CA MET A 1 34.84 -0.13 26.19
C MET A 1 34.31 -0.25 24.77
N LYS A 2 33.00 -0.10 24.53
CA LYS A 2 32.51 0.02 23.15
C LYS A 2 33.12 1.26 22.51
N ALA A 3 33.66 1.13 21.30
CA ALA A 3 34.16 2.28 20.53
C ALA A 3 33.07 3.35 20.44
N ALA A 4 33.43 4.62 20.62
CA ALA A 4 32.48 5.71 20.42
C ALA A 4 32.00 5.69 18.98
N ARG A 5 30.69 5.73 18.77
CA ARG A 5 30.12 5.80 17.42
C ARG A 5 30.43 7.17 16.79
N PRO A 6 30.74 7.22 15.49
CA PRO A 6 31.19 8.45 14.84
C PRO A 6 30.09 9.44 14.48
N TYR A 7 28.82 9.16 14.89
CA TYR A 7 27.67 9.92 14.44
C TYR A 7 27.35 11.11 15.34
N PRO A 8 26.87 12.24 14.80
CA PRO A 8 26.27 13.32 15.59
C PRO A 8 25.14 12.78 16.47
N ILE A 9 24.87 13.43 17.60
CA ILE A 9 23.90 12.96 18.59
C ILE A 9 22.67 13.86 18.60
N VAL A 10 21.50 13.26 18.51
CA VAL A 10 20.20 13.90 18.72
C VAL A 10 19.65 13.47 20.08
N THR A 11 19.54 14.42 21.01
CA THR A 11 18.94 14.20 22.33
C THR A 11 17.46 14.48 22.26
N ILE A 12 16.63 13.56 22.80
CA ILE A 12 15.17 13.65 22.68
C ILE A 12 14.46 13.75 24.03
N THR A 13 13.19 14.18 23.96
CA THR A 13 12.28 14.30 25.11
C THR A 13 11.91 12.92 25.68
N PRO A 14 11.45 12.85 26.95
CA PRO A 14 10.92 11.62 27.53
C PRO A 14 9.70 11.07 26.78
N LYS A 15 8.95 11.92 26.05
CA LYS A 15 7.83 11.46 25.20
C LYS A 15 8.37 10.71 23.97
N GLY A 16 9.36 11.27 23.27
CA GLY A 16 10.01 10.59 22.12
C GLY A 16 10.72 9.31 22.55
N GLU A 17 11.38 9.32 23.75
CA GLU A 17 11.99 8.11 24.30
C GLU A 17 10.96 6.99 24.47
N ARG A 18 9.78 7.26 25.07
CA ARG A 18 8.72 6.28 25.21
C ARG A 18 8.26 5.75 23.86
N ALA A 19 8.00 6.61 22.89
CA ALA A 19 7.59 6.19 21.54
C ALA A 19 8.59 5.21 20.91
N ILE A 20 9.91 5.50 21.03
CA ILE A 20 10.95 4.59 20.52
C ILE A 20 10.97 3.27 21.29
N VAL A 21 10.84 3.31 22.63
CA VAL A 21 10.81 2.10 23.47
C VAL A 21 9.62 1.22 23.08
N ASP A 22 8.46 1.83 22.82
CA ASP A 22 7.23 1.16 22.36
C ASP A 22 7.31 0.66 20.90
N GLY A 23 8.42 0.95 20.20
CA GLY A 23 8.70 0.40 18.85
C GLY A 23 8.52 1.38 17.71
N HIS A 24 8.10 2.62 17.95
CA HIS A 24 7.90 3.61 16.90
C HIS A 24 9.26 4.16 16.40
N PRO A 25 9.56 4.14 15.09
CA PRO A 25 10.90 4.47 14.58
C PRO A 25 11.11 5.95 14.26
N TRP A 26 10.13 6.82 14.53
CA TRP A 26 10.21 8.24 14.17
C TRP A 26 10.43 9.12 15.40
N VAL A 27 11.34 10.08 15.25
CA VAL A 27 11.49 11.21 16.17
C VAL A 27 10.95 12.45 15.48
N TYR A 28 9.93 13.05 16.03
CA TYR A 28 9.34 14.27 15.49
C TYR A 28 10.13 15.52 15.92
N GLU A 29 10.03 16.59 15.13
CA GLU A 29 10.67 17.88 15.39
C GLU A 29 10.46 18.38 16.84
N GLY A 30 9.22 18.33 17.33
CA GLY A 30 8.87 18.75 18.70
C GLY A 30 9.37 17.83 19.80
N GLU A 31 10.03 16.72 19.47
CA GLU A 31 10.61 15.77 20.41
C GLU A 31 12.13 15.94 20.55
N VAL A 32 12.77 16.76 19.71
CA VAL A 32 14.20 17.04 19.75
C VAL A 32 14.49 18.11 20.80
N LEU A 33 15.40 17.82 21.74
CA LEU A 33 15.89 18.75 22.75
C LEU A 33 17.17 19.47 22.29
N SER A 34 18.08 18.74 21.70
CA SER A 34 19.35 19.28 21.19
C SER A 34 19.94 18.36 20.12
N VAL A 35 20.75 18.95 19.26
CA VAL A 35 21.56 18.25 18.26
C VAL A 35 23.01 18.64 18.50
N SER A 36 23.91 17.67 18.71
CA SER A 36 25.33 17.90 18.82
C SER A 36 26.00 17.77 17.45
N GLY A 37 26.96 18.67 17.19
CA GLY A 37 27.56 18.75 15.86
C GLY A 37 26.62 19.39 14.82
N THR A 38 26.95 19.24 13.55
CA THR A 38 26.20 19.77 12.40
C THR A 38 25.92 18.62 11.43
N PRO A 39 24.91 17.73 11.73
CA PRO A 39 24.60 16.66 10.82
C PRO A 39 24.08 17.22 9.49
N GLU A 40 24.56 16.67 8.40
CA GLU A 40 23.98 16.93 7.09
C GLU A 40 22.61 16.25 6.97
N ASP A 41 21.68 16.89 6.27
CA ASP A 41 20.38 16.28 5.99
C ASP A 41 20.55 14.99 5.18
N GLY A 42 19.89 13.92 5.61
CA GLY A 42 20.01 12.57 5.06
C GLY A 42 21.16 11.75 5.63
N SER A 43 22.03 12.32 6.51
CA SER A 43 23.11 11.57 7.17
C SER A 43 22.63 10.78 8.39
N LEU A 44 23.46 9.84 8.83
CA LEU A 44 23.20 9.06 10.05
C LEU A 44 23.48 9.88 11.31
N VAL A 45 22.60 9.73 12.30
CA VAL A 45 22.75 10.27 13.65
C VAL A 45 22.43 9.21 14.69
N ASP A 46 23.04 9.31 15.87
CA ASP A 46 22.62 8.55 17.03
C ASP A 46 21.56 9.31 17.83
N VAL A 47 20.53 8.61 18.28
CA VAL A 47 19.47 9.16 19.12
C VAL A 47 19.69 8.71 20.55
N VAL A 48 19.68 9.67 21.47
CA VAL A 48 19.84 9.41 22.91
C VAL A 48 18.71 10.03 23.72
N SER A 49 18.40 9.42 24.85
CA SER A 49 17.46 9.98 25.83
C SER A 49 18.05 11.22 26.50
N LYS A 50 17.22 12.00 27.21
CA LYS A 50 17.66 13.13 28.05
C LYS A 50 18.72 12.73 29.09
N LYS A 51 18.75 11.45 29.48
CA LYS A 51 19.73 10.91 30.44
C LYS A 51 21.00 10.38 29.78
N GLY A 52 21.12 10.47 28.44
CA GLY A 52 22.27 9.99 27.67
C GLY A 52 22.21 8.51 27.30
N SER A 53 21.10 7.78 27.55
CA SER A 53 20.93 6.41 27.12
C SER A 53 20.77 6.36 25.61
N TRP A 54 21.54 5.53 24.91
CA TRP A 54 21.42 5.33 23.47
C TRP A 54 20.12 4.57 23.13
N LEU A 55 19.35 5.07 22.16
CA LEU A 55 18.03 4.55 21.79
C LEU A 55 18.00 3.98 20.37
N GLY A 56 18.89 4.44 19.49
CA GLY A 56 18.96 3.97 18.11
C GLY A 56 19.83 4.86 17.23
N CYS A 57 19.98 4.43 15.97
CA CYS A 57 20.64 5.20 14.92
C CYS A 57 19.69 5.33 13.73
N GLY A 58 19.68 6.49 13.06
CA GLY A 58 18.78 6.74 11.95
C GLY A 58 19.18 7.94 11.10
N PHE A 59 18.38 8.20 10.07
CA PHE A 59 18.60 9.31 9.15
C PHE A 59 17.99 10.61 9.69
N TYR A 60 18.78 11.66 9.69
CA TYR A 60 18.40 13.00 10.09
C TYR A 60 17.91 13.82 8.89
N ASN A 61 16.89 14.66 9.09
CA ASN A 61 16.47 15.65 8.09
C ASN A 61 15.91 16.90 8.78
N SER A 62 16.57 18.04 8.62
CA SER A 62 16.18 19.31 9.22
C SER A 62 14.94 19.94 8.58
N ALA A 63 14.61 19.59 7.34
CA ALA A 63 13.43 20.07 6.62
C ALA A 63 12.14 19.28 7.00
N SER A 64 12.29 18.03 7.44
CA SER A 64 11.15 17.14 7.72
C SER A 64 10.59 17.35 9.13
N LYS A 65 9.26 17.22 9.28
CA LYS A 65 8.63 17.10 10.60
C LYS A 65 9.02 15.83 11.33
N ILE A 66 9.36 14.76 10.59
CA ILE A 66 9.97 13.55 11.13
C ILE A 66 11.50 13.79 11.10
N ARG A 67 12.00 14.34 12.19
CA ARG A 67 13.39 14.82 12.30
C ARG A 67 14.41 13.69 12.20
N VAL A 68 14.13 12.52 12.77
CA VAL A 68 14.95 11.32 12.62
C VAL A 68 14.07 10.10 12.32
N ARG A 69 14.49 9.33 11.33
CA ARG A 69 13.89 8.02 11.01
C ARG A 69 14.90 6.94 11.41
N LEU A 70 14.61 6.23 12.49
CA LEU A 70 15.50 5.17 12.98
C LEU A 70 15.58 4.02 11.98
N VAL A 71 16.81 3.55 11.76
CA VAL A 71 17.07 2.37 10.94
C VAL A 71 17.52 1.18 11.80
N THR A 72 18.05 1.42 13.00
CA THR A 72 18.38 0.33 13.93
C THR A 72 18.29 0.78 15.38
N ARG A 73 17.96 -0.17 16.25
CA ARG A 73 18.00 -0.08 17.71
C ARG A 73 19.01 -1.05 18.32
N ASN A 74 19.83 -1.68 17.48
CA ASN A 74 20.93 -2.53 17.91
C ASN A 74 22.26 -1.75 17.79
N ALA A 75 22.90 -1.50 18.91
CA ALA A 75 24.13 -0.73 18.96
C ALA A 75 25.36 -1.43 18.30
N ASN A 76 25.21 -2.71 17.94
CA ASN A 76 26.25 -3.45 17.21
C ASN A 76 26.09 -3.38 15.70
N ASP A 77 24.95 -2.83 15.19
CA ASP A 77 24.75 -2.62 13.78
C ASP A 77 25.56 -1.44 13.26
N ASP A 78 26.06 -1.58 12.03
CA ASP A 78 26.73 -0.53 11.28
C ASP A 78 25.92 -0.15 10.02
N PRO A 79 25.01 0.83 10.11
CA PRO A 79 24.21 1.27 8.96
C PRO A 79 25.02 1.98 7.86
N ALA A 80 26.28 2.33 8.11
CA ALA A 80 27.15 2.87 7.07
C ALA A 80 27.66 1.78 6.11
N GLY A 81 27.75 0.53 6.58
CA GLY A 81 28.27 -0.61 5.82
C GLY A 81 27.23 -1.33 4.97
N ASP A 82 27.64 -1.90 3.82
CA ASP A 82 26.76 -2.64 2.91
C ASP A 82 26.21 -3.93 3.55
N ALA A 83 26.98 -4.60 4.39
CA ALA A 83 26.57 -5.83 5.05
C ALA A 83 25.30 -5.67 5.91
N PHE A 84 25.08 -4.46 6.47
CA PHE A 84 23.85 -4.15 7.21
C PHE A 84 22.62 -4.15 6.28
N TRP A 85 22.70 -3.46 5.14
CA TRP A 85 21.61 -3.35 4.18
C TRP A 85 21.38 -4.67 3.46
N GLU A 86 22.45 -5.36 3.06
CA GLU A 86 22.34 -6.69 2.42
C GLU A 86 21.59 -7.68 3.31
N ARG A 87 21.95 -7.77 4.59
CA ARG A 87 21.26 -8.63 5.55
C ARG A 87 19.76 -8.30 5.64
N ARG A 88 19.39 -7.02 5.68
CA ARG A 88 17.99 -6.58 5.73
C ARG A 88 17.22 -6.86 4.44
N LEU A 89 17.86 -6.66 3.30
CA LEU A 89 17.26 -7.00 2.01
C LEU A 89 16.98 -8.49 1.90
N ARG A 90 17.92 -9.34 2.37
CA ARG A 90 17.70 -10.78 2.42
C ARG A 90 16.55 -11.15 3.34
N TYR A 91 16.43 -10.54 4.52
CA TYR A 91 15.30 -10.77 5.42
C TYR A 91 13.97 -10.35 4.78
N ALA A 92 13.91 -9.20 4.11
CA ALA A 92 12.71 -8.74 3.42
C ALA A 92 12.30 -9.71 2.30
N TRP A 93 13.26 -10.20 1.50
CA TRP A 93 13.00 -11.15 0.44
C TRP A 93 12.60 -12.53 0.97
N ASP A 94 13.31 -13.07 1.95
CA ASP A 94 13.01 -14.37 2.59
C ASP A 94 11.61 -14.35 3.23
N TYR A 95 11.24 -13.23 3.85
CA TYR A 95 9.89 -13.04 4.36
C TYR A 95 8.85 -13.19 3.24
N ARG A 96 9.02 -12.51 2.09
CA ARG A 96 8.08 -12.60 0.96
C ARG A 96 8.00 -14.00 0.39
N LYS A 97 9.11 -14.69 0.22
CA LYS A 97 9.11 -16.10 -0.20
C LYS A 97 8.29 -16.97 0.76
N THR A 98 8.41 -16.72 2.05
CA THR A 98 7.69 -17.50 3.08
C THR A 98 6.20 -17.22 3.09
N VAL A 99 5.79 -15.95 3.07
CA VAL A 99 4.36 -15.57 3.28
C VAL A 99 3.55 -15.55 1.98
N MET A 100 4.20 -15.39 0.82
CA MET A 100 3.54 -15.33 -0.50
C MET A 100 3.69 -16.63 -1.28
N GLY A 101 4.70 -17.44 -1.00
CA GLY A 101 5.07 -18.58 -1.82
C GLY A 101 5.73 -18.17 -3.15
N GLU A 102 6.15 -19.16 -3.92
CA GLU A 102 6.96 -18.96 -5.13
C GLU A 102 6.22 -18.17 -6.23
N THR A 103 4.97 -18.53 -6.49
CA THR A 103 4.18 -17.91 -7.57
C THR A 103 3.85 -16.45 -7.23
N ASP A 104 3.32 -16.20 -6.03
CA ASP A 104 2.82 -14.88 -5.66
C ASP A 104 3.95 -13.88 -5.35
N SER A 105 5.15 -14.36 -5.00
CA SER A 105 6.33 -13.52 -4.80
C SER A 105 6.87 -12.87 -6.09
N ARG A 106 6.42 -13.33 -7.27
CA ARG A 106 6.72 -12.69 -8.56
C ARG A 106 5.99 -11.37 -8.77
N CYS A 107 4.89 -11.16 -8.04
CA CYS A 107 4.10 -9.95 -8.08
C CYS A 107 3.72 -9.56 -6.65
N CYS A 108 4.61 -8.86 -5.94
CA CYS A 108 4.46 -8.54 -4.52
C CYS A 108 5.25 -7.28 -4.15
N ARG A 109 4.91 -6.70 -3.00
CA ARG A 109 5.72 -5.65 -2.36
C ARG A 109 6.91 -6.29 -1.66
N ILE A 110 8.13 -6.07 -2.15
CA ILE A 110 9.37 -6.61 -1.55
C ILE A 110 9.80 -5.80 -0.33
N ILE A 111 9.67 -4.46 -0.39
CA ILE A 111 10.02 -3.57 0.72
C ILE A 111 8.81 -2.69 1.04
N PHE A 112 8.41 -2.71 2.32
CA PHE A 112 7.33 -1.90 2.85
C PHE A 112 7.82 -0.96 3.96
N GLY A 113 8.64 0.00 3.60
CA GLY A 113 9.08 1.10 4.45
C GLY A 113 9.61 0.68 5.81
N GLU A 114 9.05 1.28 6.82
CA GLU A 114 9.39 1.08 8.23
C GLU A 114 9.19 -0.37 8.69
N ALA A 115 8.23 -1.07 8.11
CA ALA A 115 7.94 -2.46 8.50
C ALA A 115 9.08 -3.43 8.13
N ASP A 116 9.88 -3.09 7.12
CA ASP A 116 11.07 -3.85 6.73
C ASP A 116 12.38 -3.15 7.16
N GLY A 117 12.27 -2.02 7.86
CA GLY A 117 13.41 -1.26 8.33
C GLY A 117 14.12 -0.42 7.26
N PHE A 118 13.38 -0.05 6.21
CA PHE A 118 13.82 0.86 5.14
C PHE A 118 12.93 2.11 5.14
N PRO A 119 13.09 3.02 6.10
CA PRO A 119 12.13 4.08 6.35
C PRO A 119 11.90 4.96 5.11
N GLY A 120 10.66 4.98 4.63
CA GLY A 120 10.26 5.75 3.47
C GLY A 120 10.65 5.14 2.11
N LEU A 121 11.14 3.89 2.05
CA LEU A 121 11.35 3.15 0.79
C LEU A 121 10.26 2.11 0.59
N THR A 122 9.61 2.17 -0.55
CA THR A 122 8.71 1.11 -1.03
C THR A 122 9.28 0.52 -2.31
N VAL A 123 9.30 -0.81 -2.43
CA VAL A 123 9.67 -1.50 -3.68
C VAL A 123 8.63 -2.57 -3.99
N ASP A 124 7.93 -2.39 -5.10
CA ASP A 124 7.00 -3.36 -5.66
C ASP A 124 7.67 -4.12 -6.80
N ARG A 125 7.45 -5.42 -6.84
CA ARG A 125 7.88 -6.28 -7.92
C ARG A 125 6.70 -6.61 -8.82
N PHE A 126 6.87 -6.37 -10.10
CA PHE A 126 5.98 -6.76 -11.18
C PHE A 126 6.77 -7.67 -12.13
N GLU A 127 6.70 -8.99 -11.90
CA GLU A 127 7.45 -10.02 -12.61
C GLU A 127 8.97 -9.71 -12.68
N ARG A 128 9.43 -9.09 -13.77
CA ARG A 128 10.85 -8.77 -14.01
C ARG A 128 11.22 -7.33 -13.70
N VAL A 129 10.26 -6.50 -13.28
CA VAL A 129 10.49 -5.08 -12.99
C VAL A 129 10.33 -4.81 -11.50
N LEU A 130 11.26 -4.06 -10.94
CA LEU A 130 11.10 -3.44 -9.62
C LEU A 130 10.65 -1.99 -9.80
N VAL A 131 9.60 -1.60 -9.10
CA VAL A 131 9.14 -0.19 -9.05
C VAL A 131 9.39 0.35 -7.66
N ALA A 132 10.32 1.30 -7.56
CA ALA A 132 10.75 1.89 -6.30
C ALA A 132 10.15 3.28 -6.09
N GLN A 133 9.70 3.56 -4.87
CA GLN A 133 9.31 4.89 -4.44
C GLN A 133 10.09 5.27 -3.19
N VAL A 134 10.79 6.39 -3.23
CA VAL A 134 11.64 6.89 -2.13
C VAL A 134 11.02 8.17 -1.57
N LEU A 135 10.60 8.14 -0.30
CA LEU A 135 9.91 9.23 0.38
C LEU A 135 10.66 9.78 1.58
N SER A 136 11.93 9.40 1.78
CA SER A 136 12.79 9.97 2.82
C SER A 136 14.17 10.32 2.28
N LEU A 137 14.73 11.43 2.73
CA LEU A 137 16.01 11.95 2.23
C LEU A 137 17.17 10.99 2.53
N GLY A 138 17.17 10.32 3.67
CA GLY A 138 18.20 9.35 4.01
C GLY A 138 18.24 8.17 3.04
N MET A 139 17.07 7.63 2.68
CA MET A 139 16.98 6.56 1.67
C MET A 139 17.33 7.08 0.27
N GLU A 140 16.95 8.31 -0.06
CA GLU A 140 17.36 8.95 -1.33
C GLU A 140 18.88 8.95 -1.50
N ARG A 141 19.64 9.30 -0.44
CA ARG A 141 21.11 9.34 -0.49
C ARG A 141 21.77 7.97 -0.67
N ILE A 142 21.08 6.90 -0.29
CA ILE A 142 21.65 5.54 -0.36
C ILE A 142 20.94 4.62 -1.35
N LYS A 143 19.91 5.09 -2.08
CA LYS A 143 19.15 4.27 -3.02
C LYS A 143 20.02 3.61 -4.10
N GLU A 144 21.03 4.35 -4.60
CA GLU A 144 21.98 3.87 -5.62
C GLU A 144 22.91 2.76 -5.11
N ARG A 145 22.93 2.54 -3.81
CA ARG A 145 23.60 1.41 -3.17
C ARG A 145 22.62 0.28 -2.85
N VAL A 146 21.47 0.64 -2.26
CA VAL A 146 20.48 -0.36 -1.77
C VAL A 146 19.74 -1.06 -2.91
N LEU A 147 19.30 -0.34 -3.95
CA LEU A 147 18.53 -0.93 -5.04
C LEU A 147 19.34 -1.90 -5.91
N PRO A 148 20.61 -1.60 -6.32
CA PRO A 148 21.43 -2.59 -6.98
C PRO A 148 21.75 -3.83 -6.11
N LEU A 149 21.93 -3.66 -4.79
CA LEU A 149 22.08 -4.80 -3.86
C LEU A 149 20.83 -5.69 -3.88
N LEU A 150 19.62 -5.09 -3.89
CA LEU A 150 18.38 -5.87 -3.99
C LEU A 150 18.31 -6.64 -5.31
N VAL A 151 18.61 -6.01 -6.44
CA VAL A 151 18.62 -6.68 -7.74
C VAL A 151 19.58 -7.87 -7.72
N ARG A 152 20.81 -7.69 -7.21
CA ARG A 152 21.80 -8.77 -7.08
C ARG A 152 21.27 -9.92 -6.22
N ILE A 153 20.67 -9.64 -5.06
CA ILE A 153 20.12 -10.66 -4.17
C ILE A 153 19.03 -11.48 -4.86
N LEU A 154 18.15 -10.82 -5.61
CA LEU A 154 17.10 -11.49 -6.37
C LEU A 154 17.69 -12.37 -7.48
N GLN A 155 18.69 -11.87 -8.21
CA GLN A 155 19.38 -12.62 -9.26
C GLN A 155 20.16 -13.84 -8.69
N GLU A 156 20.82 -13.71 -7.54
CA GLU A 156 21.47 -14.82 -6.82
C GLU A 156 20.46 -15.92 -6.43
N ASP A 157 19.20 -15.53 -6.18
CA ASP A 157 18.08 -16.45 -5.89
C ASP A 157 17.34 -16.92 -7.16
N GLY A 158 17.96 -16.75 -8.33
CA GLY A 158 17.44 -17.22 -9.63
C GLY A 158 16.31 -16.37 -10.22
N GLN A 159 16.05 -15.20 -9.65
CA GLN A 159 15.01 -14.32 -10.17
C GLN A 159 15.55 -13.50 -11.36
N VAL A 160 14.73 -13.32 -12.38
CA VAL A 160 15.07 -12.48 -13.53
C VAL A 160 14.52 -11.07 -13.28
N ILE A 161 15.41 -10.10 -13.12
CA ILE A 161 15.07 -8.69 -12.96
C ILE A 161 15.70 -7.93 -14.13
N ARG A 162 14.89 -7.19 -14.89
CA ARG A 162 15.33 -6.39 -16.03
C ARG A 162 15.67 -4.95 -15.70
N GLY A 163 15.25 -4.45 -14.53
CA GLY A 163 15.58 -3.11 -14.09
C GLY A 163 14.74 -2.60 -12.93
N VAL A 164 15.10 -1.40 -12.48
CA VAL A 164 14.39 -0.66 -11.42
C VAL A 164 13.83 0.62 -12.02
N TYR A 165 12.52 0.83 -11.91
CA TYR A 165 11.85 2.08 -12.28
C TYR A 165 11.52 2.89 -11.04
N GLU A 166 11.90 4.16 -11.00
CA GLU A 166 11.59 5.06 -9.88
C GLU A 166 10.27 5.79 -10.09
N ARG A 167 9.38 5.74 -9.11
CA ARG A 167 8.12 6.49 -9.03
C ARG A 167 8.21 7.53 -7.92
N ASN A 168 9.13 8.46 -8.11
CA ASN A 168 9.44 9.54 -7.17
C ASN A 168 8.66 10.84 -7.48
N ASP A 169 7.52 10.74 -8.16
CA ASP A 169 6.59 11.83 -8.51
C ASP A 169 5.58 12.18 -7.40
N ALA A 170 5.75 11.63 -6.19
CA ALA A 170 4.87 11.90 -5.06
C ALA A 170 5.13 13.28 -4.43
N ALA A 171 4.06 14.07 -4.22
CA ALA A 171 4.15 15.40 -3.61
C ALA A 171 4.76 15.41 -2.20
N LEU A 172 4.69 14.29 -1.47
CA LEU A 172 5.31 14.14 -0.14
C LEU A 172 6.83 14.37 -0.15
N ARG A 173 7.50 14.14 -1.28
CA ARG A 173 8.96 14.35 -1.40
C ARG A 173 9.36 15.80 -1.16
N THR A 174 8.52 16.76 -1.55
CA THR A 174 8.79 18.19 -1.32
C THR A 174 8.83 18.54 0.18
N LEU A 175 8.12 17.80 1.02
CA LEU A 175 8.16 17.99 2.48
C LEU A 175 9.45 17.48 3.13
N GLU A 176 10.18 16.63 2.41
CA GLU A 176 11.50 16.11 2.79
C GLU A 176 12.65 16.90 2.12
N GLY A 177 12.35 17.96 1.35
CA GLY A 177 13.34 18.75 0.61
C GLY A 177 13.85 18.08 -0.67
N MET A 178 13.10 17.10 -1.21
CA MET A 178 13.52 16.34 -2.40
C MET A 178 12.72 16.74 -3.65
N ALA A 179 13.38 16.72 -4.81
CA ALA A 179 12.75 16.90 -6.10
C ALA A 179 11.85 15.69 -6.45
N GLN A 180 10.82 15.95 -7.25
CA GLN A 180 9.98 14.92 -7.86
C GLN A 180 10.58 14.46 -9.19
N GLY A 181 10.35 13.21 -9.56
CA GLY A 181 10.77 12.63 -10.85
C GLY A 181 10.32 11.20 -10.99
N LYS A 182 10.39 10.70 -12.22
CA LYS A 182 10.16 9.27 -12.52
C LYS A 182 11.03 8.85 -13.69
N GLY A 183 11.41 7.60 -13.73
CA GLY A 183 12.25 7.06 -14.80
C GLY A 183 12.96 5.77 -14.41
N TRP A 184 13.61 5.17 -15.37
CA TRP A 184 14.48 4.03 -15.12
C TRP A 184 15.74 4.46 -14.36
N MET A 185 16.08 3.69 -13.35
CA MET A 185 17.37 3.81 -12.67
C MET A 185 18.46 3.18 -13.54
N THR A 186 19.58 3.87 -13.69
CA THR A 186 20.77 3.30 -14.35
C THR A 186 21.44 2.31 -13.40
N LEU A 187 21.41 1.04 -13.72
CA LEU A 187 22.11 -0.01 -12.96
C LEU A 187 23.53 -0.18 -13.53
N PRO A 188 24.53 -0.44 -12.68
CA PRO A 188 25.91 -0.62 -13.12
C PRO A 188 26.06 -1.79 -14.12
N GLY A 189 26.54 -1.48 -15.32
CA GLY A 189 26.79 -2.48 -16.36
C GLY A 189 25.55 -2.99 -17.12
N GLU A 190 24.39 -2.46 -16.86
CA GLU A 190 23.15 -2.86 -17.53
C GLU A 190 22.62 -1.73 -18.44
N ALA A 191 22.01 -2.11 -19.55
CA ALA A 191 21.30 -1.17 -20.42
C ALA A 191 19.96 -0.76 -19.77
N VAL A 192 19.55 0.48 -19.99
CA VAL A 192 18.24 0.95 -19.56
C VAL A 192 17.15 0.19 -20.35
N PRO A 193 16.18 -0.44 -19.67
CA PRO A 193 15.13 -1.18 -20.34
C PRO A 193 14.20 -0.29 -21.18
N GLU A 194 13.64 -0.86 -22.23
CA GLU A 194 12.64 -0.19 -23.06
C GLU A 194 11.23 -0.37 -22.48
N GLY A 195 10.36 0.64 -22.70
CA GLY A 195 8.96 0.64 -22.28
C GLY A 195 8.76 0.80 -20.78
N THR A 196 7.52 1.03 -20.37
CA THR A 196 7.13 1.34 -18.99
C THR A 196 5.93 0.51 -18.52
N ALA A 197 5.70 -0.64 -19.16
CA ALA A 197 4.68 -1.59 -18.80
C ALA A 197 5.25 -3.02 -18.65
N GLU A 198 4.62 -3.81 -17.80
CA GLU A 198 4.93 -5.22 -17.61
C GLU A 198 3.65 -6.03 -17.48
N ASP A 199 3.61 -7.19 -18.14
CA ASP A 199 2.52 -8.14 -17.97
C ASP A 199 2.75 -8.96 -16.71
N ILE A 200 1.74 -9.00 -15.84
CA ILE A 200 1.76 -9.74 -14.59
C ILE A 200 0.66 -10.79 -14.54
N THR A 201 0.81 -11.77 -13.66
CA THR A 201 -0.25 -12.72 -13.32
C THR A 201 -0.52 -12.66 -11.81
N GLU A 202 -1.77 -12.36 -11.44
CA GLU A 202 -2.27 -12.41 -10.07
C GLU A 202 -3.56 -13.24 -10.00
N ASN A 203 -3.64 -14.20 -9.09
CA ASN A 203 -4.80 -15.07 -8.93
C ASN A 203 -5.21 -15.80 -10.25
N GLY A 204 -4.25 -16.07 -11.13
CA GLY A 204 -4.49 -16.68 -12.44
C GLY A 204 -5.07 -15.73 -13.49
N ILE A 205 -5.10 -14.44 -13.23
CA ILE A 205 -5.56 -13.37 -14.13
C ILE A 205 -4.35 -12.57 -14.61
N ARG A 206 -4.28 -12.34 -15.91
CA ARG A 206 -3.22 -11.54 -16.54
C ARG A 206 -3.63 -10.07 -16.59
N TYR A 207 -2.72 -9.19 -16.17
CA TYR A 207 -2.87 -7.74 -16.25
C TYR A 207 -1.67 -7.13 -16.96
N THR A 208 -1.88 -5.98 -17.61
CA THR A 208 -0.79 -5.10 -18.01
C THR A 208 -0.69 -3.99 -16.96
N VAL A 209 0.46 -3.88 -16.32
CA VAL A 209 0.75 -2.82 -15.36
C VAL A 209 1.60 -1.75 -16.04
N ASP A 210 1.01 -0.58 -16.24
CA ASP A 210 1.74 0.63 -16.65
C ASP A 210 2.27 1.32 -15.39
N PHE A 211 3.55 1.13 -15.11
CA PHE A 211 4.16 1.69 -13.91
C PHE A 211 4.60 3.15 -14.09
N GLU A 212 4.48 3.73 -15.27
CA GLU A 212 4.72 5.16 -15.51
C GLU A 212 3.46 6.00 -15.31
N ASN A 213 2.32 5.56 -15.87
CA ASN A 213 1.07 6.32 -15.88
C ASN A 213 0.04 5.79 -14.88
N GLY A 214 0.21 4.56 -14.41
CA GLY A 214 -0.64 3.94 -13.40
C GLY A 214 -0.57 4.66 -12.04
N GLN A 215 -1.59 4.47 -11.22
CA GLN A 215 -1.62 5.04 -9.87
C GLN A 215 -0.56 4.42 -8.97
N LYS A 216 0.04 5.22 -8.08
CA LYS A 216 1.13 4.82 -7.17
C LYS A 216 2.28 4.17 -7.95
N THR A 217 2.57 2.89 -7.69
CA THR A 217 3.60 2.11 -8.38
C THR A 217 3.09 1.40 -9.65
N GLY A 218 1.79 1.51 -9.95
CA GLY A 218 1.14 0.94 -11.14
C GLY A 218 0.00 -0.02 -10.83
N PHE A 219 0.03 -0.74 -9.71
CA PHE A 219 -0.99 -1.70 -9.32
C PHE A 219 -1.13 -1.80 -7.79
N PHE A 220 -2.31 -2.19 -7.29
CA PHE A 220 -2.60 -2.29 -5.86
C PHE A 220 -2.42 -3.73 -5.39
N LEU A 221 -1.21 -4.09 -4.98
CA LEU A 221 -0.85 -5.44 -4.54
C LEU A 221 -1.47 -5.84 -3.20
N ASP A 222 -1.76 -4.86 -2.36
CA ASP A 222 -2.30 -5.03 -1.00
C ASP A 222 -3.66 -5.72 -0.95
N GLN A 223 -4.45 -5.67 -2.03
CA GLN A 223 -5.78 -6.27 -2.15
C GLN A 223 -5.79 -7.69 -2.76
N LYS A 224 -4.63 -8.28 -3.10
CA LYS A 224 -4.51 -9.56 -3.80
C LYS A 224 -5.45 -10.66 -3.25
N TYR A 225 -5.36 -10.95 -1.97
CA TYR A 225 -6.16 -12.00 -1.35
C TYR A 225 -7.58 -11.58 -0.98
N ASN A 226 -7.86 -10.28 -0.91
CA ASN A 226 -9.22 -9.76 -0.79
C ASN A 226 -9.99 -9.96 -2.10
N ARG A 227 -9.34 -9.77 -3.26
CA ARG A 227 -9.89 -10.11 -4.58
C ARG A 227 -10.24 -11.59 -4.68
N LEU A 228 -9.33 -12.46 -4.20
CA LEU A 228 -9.58 -13.91 -4.19
C LEU A 228 -10.73 -14.30 -3.27
N ALA A 229 -10.92 -13.62 -2.13
CA ALA A 229 -12.05 -13.82 -1.24
C ALA A 229 -13.39 -13.47 -1.91
N VAL A 230 -13.42 -12.37 -2.68
CA VAL A 230 -14.58 -12.00 -3.52
C VAL A 230 -14.85 -13.06 -4.58
N ALA A 231 -13.82 -13.52 -5.30
CA ALA A 231 -13.96 -14.55 -6.34
C ALA A 231 -14.66 -15.81 -5.83
N LYS A 232 -14.34 -16.27 -4.61
CA LYS A 232 -14.95 -17.46 -3.99
C LYS A 232 -16.46 -17.35 -3.80
N LEU A 233 -17.00 -16.14 -3.68
CA LEU A 233 -18.43 -15.88 -3.42
C LEU A 233 -19.19 -15.47 -4.69
N ALA A 234 -18.51 -15.20 -5.79
CA ALA A 234 -19.07 -14.58 -7.00
C ALA A 234 -19.87 -15.55 -7.88
N LYS A 235 -19.69 -16.87 -7.75
CA LYS A 235 -20.29 -17.87 -8.64
C LYS A 235 -21.81 -17.69 -8.80
N GLY A 236 -22.24 -17.53 -10.07
CA GLY A 236 -23.64 -17.39 -10.45
C GLY A 236 -24.30 -16.05 -10.09
N LYS A 237 -23.54 -15.09 -9.55
CA LYS A 237 -24.06 -13.78 -9.11
C LYS A 237 -23.90 -12.71 -10.18
N THR A 238 -24.82 -11.75 -10.16
CA THR A 238 -24.66 -10.47 -10.85
C THR A 238 -23.93 -9.49 -9.92
N VAL A 239 -22.76 -9.04 -10.32
CA VAL A 239 -21.82 -8.27 -9.50
C VAL A 239 -21.72 -6.84 -9.97
N LEU A 240 -21.69 -5.88 -9.04
CA LEU A 240 -21.33 -4.48 -9.28
C LEU A 240 -20.02 -4.19 -8.55
N ASP A 241 -18.97 -3.85 -9.29
CA ASP A 241 -17.68 -3.42 -8.76
C ASP A 241 -17.52 -1.91 -8.90
N CYS A 242 -17.65 -1.21 -7.80
CA CYS A 242 -17.52 0.24 -7.71
C CYS A 242 -16.09 0.64 -7.39
N PHE A 243 -15.55 1.65 -8.10
CA PHE A 243 -14.16 2.08 -8.03
C PHE A 243 -13.20 0.99 -8.56
N THR A 244 -13.57 0.40 -9.68
CA THR A 244 -12.94 -0.82 -10.21
C THR A 244 -11.47 -0.65 -10.60
N HIS A 245 -11.01 0.61 -10.81
CA HIS A 245 -9.68 0.92 -11.30
C HIS A 245 -9.40 0.14 -12.61
N THR A 246 -8.35 -0.68 -12.68
CA THR A 246 -8.04 -1.52 -13.86
C THR A 246 -8.82 -2.84 -13.90
N GLY A 247 -9.96 -2.92 -13.20
CA GLY A 247 -10.87 -4.07 -13.21
C GLY A 247 -10.48 -5.20 -12.28
N SER A 248 -9.59 -4.98 -11.32
CA SER A 248 -8.97 -6.09 -10.59
C SER A 248 -9.96 -6.89 -9.71
N PHE A 249 -10.90 -6.27 -9.00
CA PHE A 249 -11.97 -7.00 -8.31
C PHE A 249 -12.97 -7.61 -9.28
N ALA A 250 -13.38 -6.85 -10.29
CA ALA A 250 -14.34 -7.31 -11.30
C ALA A 250 -13.84 -8.58 -12.04
N LEU A 251 -12.58 -8.59 -12.46
CA LEU A 251 -11.96 -9.74 -13.13
C LEU A 251 -11.87 -10.96 -12.22
N ASN A 252 -11.54 -10.77 -10.94
CA ASN A 252 -11.54 -11.86 -9.96
C ASN A 252 -12.96 -12.40 -9.75
N ALA A 253 -13.98 -11.55 -9.70
CA ALA A 253 -15.38 -11.97 -9.61
C ALA A 253 -15.83 -12.74 -10.88
N ALA A 254 -15.50 -12.24 -12.08
CA ALA A 254 -15.79 -12.93 -13.34
C ALA A 254 -15.09 -14.28 -13.43
N ARG A 255 -13.80 -14.36 -13.09
CA ARG A 255 -13.01 -15.60 -13.01
C ARG A 255 -13.59 -16.59 -11.98
N GLY A 256 -14.16 -16.07 -10.88
CA GLY A 256 -14.86 -16.85 -9.87
C GLY A 256 -16.22 -17.39 -10.31
N GLY A 257 -16.61 -17.15 -11.57
CA GLY A 257 -17.85 -17.66 -12.16
C GLY A 257 -19.06 -16.76 -11.93
N ALA A 258 -18.88 -15.46 -11.73
CA ALA A 258 -20.01 -14.52 -11.76
C ALA A 258 -20.80 -14.67 -13.05
N LYS A 259 -22.14 -14.53 -12.96
CA LYS A 259 -23.01 -14.54 -14.13
C LYS A 259 -22.76 -13.33 -15.02
N HIS A 260 -22.55 -12.19 -14.41
CA HIS A 260 -22.23 -10.93 -15.06
C HIS A 260 -21.61 -9.95 -14.06
N VAL A 261 -20.68 -9.11 -14.52
CA VAL A 261 -20.01 -8.09 -13.70
C VAL A 261 -20.12 -6.72 -14.38
N THR A 262 -20.63 -5.74 -13.68
CA THR A 262 -20.54 -4.32 -14.07
C THR A 262 -19.40 -3.67 -13.31
N ALA A 263 -18.34 -3.30 -14.01
CA ALA A 263 -17.13 -2.65 -13.48
C ALA A 263 -17.21 -1.14 -13.71
N VAL A 264 -17.16 -0.34 -12.65
CA VAL A 264 -17.39 1.11 -12.71
C VAL A 264 -16.21 1.88 -12.15
N ASP A 265 -15.74 2.87 -12.90
CA ASP A 265 -14.78 3.88 -12.43
C ASP A 265 -15.11 5.26 -13.04
N VAL A 266 -14.68 6.32 -12.38
CA VAL A 266 -14.83 7.69 -12.90
C VAL A 266 -13.81 8.03 -13.97
N SER A 267 -12.69 7.29 -14.03
CA SER A 267 -11.59 7.47 -14.97
C SER A 267 -11.82 6.65 -16.23
N GLN A 268 -12.00 7.30 -17.39
CA GLN A 268 -12.11 6.61 -18.68
C GLN A 268 -10.87 5.74 -18.95
N PHE A 269 -9.68 6.25 -18.64
CA PHE A 269 -8.43 5.47 -18.77
C PHE A 269 -8.46 4.16 -17.97
N ALA A 270 -8.95 4.22 -16.72
CA ALA A 270 -9.06 3.02 -15.87
C ALA A 270 -10.09 2.02 -16.45
N VAL A 271 -11.21 2.52 -16.94
CA VAL A 271 -12.26 1.71 -17.60
C VAL A 271 -11.73 1.03 -18.88
N ASP A 272 -10.97 1.75 -19.70
CA ASP A 272 -10.35 1.20 -20.91
C ASP A 272 -9.33 0.10 -20.56
N CYS A 273 -8.51 0.31 -19.51
CA CYS A 273 -7.60 -0.71 -19.00
C CYS A 273 -8.35 -1.95 -18.47
N ALA A 274 -9.47 -1.75 -17.76
CA ALA A 274 -10.30 -2.85 -17.27
C ALA A 274 -10.87 -3.68 -18.41
N ALA A 275 -11.38 -3.03 -19.46
CA ALA A 275 -11.89 -3.69 -20.67
C ALA A 275 -10.80 -4.46 -21.42
N GLU A 276 -9.60 -3.89 -21.54
CA GLU A 276 -8.46 -4.58 -22.17
C GLU A 276 -8.02 -5.79 -21.36
N ASN A 277 -7.93 -5.66 -20.02
CA ASN A 277 -7.63 -6.79 -19.15
C ASN A 277 -8.71 -7.88 -19.24
N ALA A 278 -10.00 -7.51 -19.39
CA ALA A 278 -11.07 -8.49 -19.61
C ALA A 278 -10.85 -9.27 -20.92
N ARG A 279 -10.57 -8.59 -22.03
CA ARG A 279 -10.26 -9.24 -23.33
C ARG A 279 -9.02 -10.15 -23.24
N LYS A 280 -7.95 -9.67 -22.61
CA LYS A 280 -6.70 -10.45 -22.41
C LYS A 280 -6.95 -11.78 -21.68
N ASN A 281 -7.99 -11.85 -20.86
CA ASN A 281 -8.35 -13.03 -20.09
C ASN A 281 -9.55 -13.81 -20.64
N GLY A 282 -10.16 -13.38 -21.76
CA GLY A 282 -11.38 -13.98 -22.32
C GLY A 282 -12.60 -13.84 -21.41
N LEU A 283 -12.67 -12.75 -20.64
CA LEU A 283 -13.74 -12.45 -19.68
C LEU A 283 -14.64 -11.29 -20.15
N ASP A 284 -14.36 -10.69 -21.28
CA ASP A 284 -15.10 -9.56 -21.87
C ASP A 284 -16.59 -9.88 -22.12
N GLY A 285 -16.93 -11.13 -22.45
CA GLY A 285 -18.33 -11.58 -22.58
C GLY A 285 -19.10 -11.63 -21.25
N ALA A 286 -18.41 -11.58 -20.10
CA ALA A 286 -19.02 -11.61 -18.77
C ALA A 286 -18.94 -10.27 -18.04
N MET A 287 -18.39 -9.23 -18.66
CA MET A 287 -18.13 -7.94 -18.01
C MET A 287 -18.55 -6.77 -18.89
N ASP A 288 -19.22 -5.79 -18.27
CA ASP A 288 -19.37 -4.45 -18.79
C ASP A 288 -18.50 -3.46 -18.00
N CYS A 289 -17.74 -2.62 -18.70
CA CYS A 289 -16.92 -1.57 -18.10
C CYS A 289 -17.58 -0.21 -18.37
N VAL A 290 -17.88 0.54 -17.30
CA VAL A 290 -18.69 1.76 -17.35
C VAL A 290 -17.93 2.93 -16.72
N CYS A 291 -17.77 4.01 -17.47
CA CYS A 291 -17.24 5.27 -16.95
C CYS A 291 -18.35 6.07 -16.28
N ALA A 292 -18.38 6.10 -14.95
CA ALA A 292 -19.39 6.84 -14.19
C ALA A 292 -18.90 7.21 -12.79
N ASN A 293 -19.43 8.28 -12.24
CA ASN A 293 -19.24 8.61 -10.83
C ASN A 293 -20.17 7.73 -9.97
N VAL A 294 -19.60 6.95 -9.06
CA VAL A 294 -20.34 6.04 -8.18
C VAL A 294 -21.36 6.76 -7.32
N PHE A 295 -21.08 7.98 -6.85
CA PHE A 295 -22.02 8.76 -6.05
C PHE A 295 -23.28 9.17 -6.82
N ASP A 296 -23.19 9.31 -8.14
CA ASP A 296 -24.32 9.62 -9.01
C ASP A 296 -25.00 8.33 -9.51
N LEU A 297 -24.23 7.29 -9.76
CA LEU A 297 -24.72 6.01 -10.29
C LEU A 297 -25.56 5.23 -9.28
N LEU A 298 -25.12 5.10 -8.02
CA LEU A 298 -25.85 4.30 -7.03
C LEU A 298 -27.29 4.82 -6.78
N PRO A 299 -27.56 6.12 -6.67
CA PRO A 299 -28.94 6.64 -6.64
C PRO A 299 -29.77 6.27 -7.87
N GLN A 300 -29.20 6.42 -9.09
CA GLN A 300 -29.90 6.08 -10.34
C GLN A 300 -30.27 4.60 -10.43
N LEU A 301 -29.37 3.73 -9.95
CA LEU A 301 -29.65 2.28 -9.90
C LEU A 301 -30.77 1.93 -8.91
N ALA A 302 -30.96 2.74 -7.86
CA ALA A 302 -32.03 2.54 -6.89
C ALA A 302 -33.44 2.77 -7.46
N GLU A 303 -33.55 3.55 -8.55
CA GLU A 303 -34.81 3.80 -9.27
C GLU A 303 -35.19 2.65 -10.23
N GLN A 304 -34.27 1.69 -10.43
CA GLN A 304 -34.44 0.56 -11.32
C GLN A 304 -34.78 -0.72 -10.55
N PRO A 305 -35.35 -1.75 -11.19
CA PRO A 305 -35.48 -3.08 -10.59
C PRO A 305 -34.12 -3.61 -10.13
N ARG A 306 -34.07 -4.25 -8.96
CA ARG A 306 -32.83 -4.80 -8.39
C ARG A 306 -32.15 -5.75 -9.37
N LYS A 307 -30.85 -5.49 -9.64
CA LYS A 307 -30.08 -6.24 -10.64
C LYS A 307 -28.86 -6.95 -10.06
N TYR A 308 -28.42 -6.60 -8.83
CA TYR A 308 -27.17 -7.07 -8.28
C TYR A 308 -27.36 -7.96 -7.06
N ASP A 309 -26.60 -9.05 -7.02
CA ASP A 309 -26.53 -9.99 -5.90
C ASP A 309 -25.29 -9.75 -5.04
N PHE A 310 -24.28 -9.09 -5.59
CA PHE A 310 -23.04 -8.79 -4.91
C PHE A 310 -22.54 -7.40 -5.33
N ILE A 311 -22.24 -6.53 -4.36
CA ILE A 311 -21.67 -5.20 -4.59
C ILE A 311 -20.32 -5.13 -3.90
N ILE A 312 -19.32 -4.57 -4.62
CA ILE A 312 -17.95 -4.35 -4.14
C ILE A 312 -17.72 -2.84 -4.09
N LEU A 313 -17.21 -2.34 -2.96
CA LEU A 313 -16.87 -0.95 -2.72
C LEU A 313 -15.41 -0.84 -2.30
N ASP A 314 -14.52 -0.48 -3.23
CA ASP A 314 -13.09 -0.20 -2.97
C ASP A 314 -12.74 1.27 -3.29
N PRO A 315 -13.32 2.22 -2.55
CA PRO A 315 -13.12 3.64 -2.83
C PRO A 315 -11.70 4.09 -2.51
N PRO A 316 -11.24 5.18 -3.17
CA PRO A 316 -10.00 5.83 -2.77
C PRO A 316 -10.09 6.35 -1.34
N ALA A 317 -8.94 6.63 -0.72
CA ALA A 317 -8.92 7.22 0.61
C ALA A 317 -9.63 8.58 0.64
N PHE A 318 -10.81 8.64 1.25
CA PHE A 318 -11.60 9.88 1.35
C PHE A 318 -11.00 10.91 2.31
N THR A 319 -10.02 10.51 3.13
CA THR A 319 -9.30 11.45 4.00
C THR A 319 -7.80 11.19 3.99
N LYS A 320 -7.03 12.28 3.98
CA LYS A 320 -5.56 12.29 4.15
C LYS A 320 -5.15 13.04 5.42
N SER A 321 -6.11 13.42 6.28
CA SER A 321 -5.83 14.17 7.51
C SER A 321 -6.91 13.94 8.57
N ARG A 322 -6.55 14.13 9.83
CA ARG A 322 -7.52 14.09 10.95
C ARG A 322 -8.64 15.13 10.81
N ARG A 323 -8.38 16.26 10.14
CA ARG A 323 -9.36 17.35 9.98
C ARG A 323 -10.53 16.96 9.08
N THR A 324 -10.33 16.06 8.13
CA THR A 324 -11.33 15.66 7.13
C THR A 324 -11.99 14.32 7.43
N ILE A 325 -11.73 13.72 8.60
CA ILE A 325 -12.29 12.40 8.99
C ILE A 325 -13.82 12.42 8.95
N HIS A 326 -14.46 13.45 9.49
CA HIS A 326 -15.93 13.51 9.55
C HIS A 326 -16.54 13.46 8.15
N ASN A 327 -16.06 14.28 7.24
CA ASN A 327 -16.52 14.29 5.84
C ASN A 327 -16.26 12.95 5.13
N ALA A 328 -15.10 12.35 5.38
CA ALA A 328 -14.79 11.04 4.84
C ALA A 328 -15.75 9.96 5.32
N MET A 329 -16.07 9.96 6.62
CA MET A 329 -17.03 8.99 7.18
C MET A 329 -18.44 9.19 6.62
N THR A 330 -18.83 10.43 6.30
CA THR A 330 -20.10 10.72 5.59
C THR A 330 -20.09 10.13 4.19
N GLY A 331 -19.01 10.29 3.43
CA GLY A 331 -18.88 9.69 2.09
C GLY A 331 -18.88 8.15 2.13
N TYR A 332 -18.14 7.54 3.05
CA TYR A 332 -18.18 6.08 3.25
C TYR A 332 -19.58 5.61 3.61
N LYS A 333 -20.28 6.32 4.51
CA LYS A 333 -21.65 5.98 4.90
C LYS A 333 -22.60 6.03 3.72
N GLU A 334 -22.53 7.07 2.90
CA GLU A 334 -23.40 7.24 1.74
C GLU A 334 -23.30 6.08 0.76
N ILE A 335 -22.08 5.74 0.30
CA ILE A 335 -21.92 4.64 -0.67
C ILE A 335 -22.32 3.29 -0.08
N ASN A 336 -22.01 3.02 1.19
CA ASN A 336 -22.38 1.77 1.86
C ASN A 336 -23.90 1.67 2.06
N TYR A 337 -24.54 2.75 2.50
CA TYR A 337 -25.98 2.84 2.62
C TYR A 337 -26.69 2.55 1.29
N ARG A 338 -26.25 3.19 0.19
CA ARG A 338 -26.82 2.99 -1.15
C ARG A 338 -26.62 1.56 -1.63
N ALA A 339 -25.44 0.99 -1.47
CA ALA A 339 -25.16 -0.39 -1.83
C ALA A 339 -26.07 -1.37 -1.06
N MET A 340 -26.26 -1.19 0.26
CA MET A 340 -27.14 -2.03 1.06
C MET A 340 -28.60 -1.93 0.61
N LYS A 341 -29.07 -0.75 0.17
CA LYS A 341 -30.42 -0.56 -0.38
C LYS A 341 -30.62 -1.26 -1.72
N LEU A 342 -29.58 -1.39 -2.54
CA LEU A 342 -29.62 -2.05 -3.84
C LEU A 342 -29.59 -3.58 -3.71
N LEU A 343 -29.00 -4.12 -2.65
CA LEU A 343 -28.87 -5.55 -2.45
C LEU A 343 -30.18 -6.20 -1.97
N PRO A 344 -30.53 -7.37 -2.49
CA PRO A 344 -31.63 -8.18 -1.92
C PRO A 344 -31.20 -8.77 -0.55
N ARG A 345 -32.17 -9.23 0.24
CA ARG A 345 -31.86 -10.11 1.36
C ARG A 345 -31.18 -11.38 0.84
N GLY A 346 -30.08 -11.78 1.48
CA GLY A 346 -29.20 -12.85 1.00
C GLY A 346 -28.12 -12.37 0.03
N GLY A 347 -28.16 -11.10 -0.41
CA GLY A 347 -27.11 -10.48 -1.22
C GLY A 347 -25.83 -10.21 -0.43
N TYR A 348 -24.74 -9.91 -1.12
CA TYR A 348 -23.40 -9.76 -0.54
C TYR A 348 -22.86 -8.36 -0.73
N LEU A 349 -22.14 -7.87 0.26
CA LEU A 349 -21.42 -6.59 0.23
C LEU A 349 -19.96 -6.84 0.63
N ALA A 350 -19.02 -6.55 -0.29
CA ALA A 350 -17.61 -6.36 0.05
C ALA A 350 -17.34 -4.87 0.14
N THR A 351 -16.76 -4.40 1.23
CA THR A 351 -16.48 -2.98 1.43
C THR A 351 -15.17 -2.78 2.16
N CYS A 352 -14.41 -1.76 1.76
CA CYS A 352 -13.13 -1.47 2.37
C CYS A 352 -12.85 0.02 2.55
N SER A 353 -11.82 0.29 3.32
CA SER A 353 -11.21 1.60 3.47
C SER A 353 -9.70 1.46 3.60
N CYS A 354 -8.95 2.11 2.70
CA CYS A 354 -7.50 2.23 2.77
C CYS A 354 -7.03 3.48 3.52
N SER A 355 -7.93 4.22 4.17
CA SER A 355 -7.60 5.44 4.89
C SER A 355 -7.05 5.12 6.28
N HIS A 356 -5.77 5.43 6.52
CA HIS A 356 -5.14 5.28 7.84
C HIS A 356 -5.90 6.03 8.94
N PHE A 357 -6.38 7.25 8.67
CA PHE A 357 -7.12 8.06 9.66
C PHE A 357 -8.52 7.54 9.98
N ALA A 358 -9.12 6.72 9.13
CA ALA A 358 -10.37 6.02 9.43
C ALA A 358 -10.04 4.71 10.15
N SER A 359 -9.95 4.74 11.47
CA SER A 359 -9.70 3.53 12.27
C SER A 359 -10.75 2.45 12.00
N GLU A 360 -10.40 1.19 12.25
CA GLU A 360 -11.34 0.07 12.09
C GLU A 360 -12.61 0.26 12.93
N ALA A 361 -12.46 0.73 14.17
CA ALA A 361 -13.60 1.00 15.05
C ALA A 361 -14.55 2.07 14.47
N LEU A 362 -14.00 3.13 13.87
CA LEU A 362 -14.80 4.15 13.19
C LEU A 362 -15.49 3.61 11.94
N PHE A 363 -14.79 2.79 11.16
CA PHE A 363 -15.35 2.18 9.96
C PHE A 363 -16.48 1.20 10.31
N ILE A 364 -16.30 0.33 11.31
CA ILE A 364 -17.35 -0.57 11.81
C ILE A 364 -18.56 0.22 12.33
N LYS A 365 -18.32 1.29 13.09
CA LYS A 365 -19.43 2.16 13.55
C LYS A 365 -20.21 2.72 12.38
N MET A 366 -19.53 3.26 11.37
CA MET A 366 -20.14 3.78 10.14
C MET A 366 -20.97 2.73 9.43
N LEU A 367 -20.47 1.50 9.26
CA LEU A 367 -21.20 0.39 8.62
C LEU A 367 -22.48 0.01 9.40
N ARG A 368 -22.43 -0.02 10.73
CA ARG A 368 -23.62 -0.23 11.58
C ARG A 368 -24.65 0.87 11.41
N ASP A 369 -24.20 2.14 11.35
CA ASP A 369 -25.10 3.27 11.15
C ASP A 369 -25.72 3.25 9.74
N ALA A 370 -24.94 2.89 8.70
CA ALA A 370 -25.45 2.73 7.33
C ALA A 370 -26.46 1.58 7.22
N ALA A 371 -26.21 0.44 7.87
CA ALA A 371 -27.13 -0.71 7.87
C ALA A 371 -28.45 -0.39 8.58
N ARG A 372 -28.39 0.27 9.72
CA ARG A 372 -29.59 0.74 10.44
C ARG A 372 -30.44 1.66 9.56
N ASP A 373 -29.81 2.63 8.91
CA ASP A 373 -30.51 3.61 8.07
C ASP A 373 -31.04 2.94 6.77
N ALA A 374 -30.38 1.89 6.27
CA ALA A 374 -30.87 1.08 5.17
C ALA A 374 -32.00 0.10 5.56
N GLY A 375 -32.24 -0.10 6.84
CA GLY A 375 -33.23 -1.04 7.36
C GLY A 375 -32.84 -2.51 7.16
N VAL A 376 -31.54 -2.81 7.22
CA VAL A 376 -30.99 -4.18 7.04
C VAL A 376 -30.07 -4.55 8.20
N GLN A 377 -29.79 -5.84 8.33
CA GLN A 377 -28.73 -6.35 9.18
C GLN A 377 -27.59 -6.91 8.32
N LEU A 378 -26.37 -6.89 8.87
CA LEU A 378 -25.18 -7.40 8.22
C LEU A 378 -24.67 -8.63 8.96
N ARG A 379 -24.62 -9.77 8.27
CA ARG A 379 -23.94 -10.97 8.74
C ARG A 379 -22.52 -10.97 8.20
N GLN A 380 -21.52 -10.78 9.06
CA GLN A 380 -20.12 -10.79 8.66
C GLN A 380 -19.71 -12.21 8.23
N ILE A 381 -19.08 -12.29 7.05
CA ILE A 381 -18.48 -13.50 6.50
C ILE A 381 -16.97 -13.47 6.74
N GLU A 382 -16.34 -12.36 6.35
CA GLU A 382 -14.89 -12.17 6.52
C GLU A 382 -14.59 -10.76 7.04
N ALA A 383 -13.55 -10.65 7.87
CA ALA A 383 -12.84 -9.43 8.20
C ALA A 383 -11.38 -9.63 7.82
N ARG A 384 -10.84 -8.76 6.99
CA ARG A 384 -9.52 -8.90 6.39
C ARG A 384 -8.79 -7.56 6.41
N GLN A 385 -7.50 -7.63 6.17
CA GLN A 385 -6.60 -6.48 6.07
C GLN A 385 -5.76 -6.59 4.78
N GLN A 386 -4.73 -5.79 4.65
CA GLN A 386 -3.80 -5.85 3.53
C GLN A 386 -3.12 -7.22 3.41
N CYS A 387 -2.67 -7.53 2.19
CA CYS A 387 -1.94 -8.75 1.89
C CYS A 387 -0.64 -8.86 2.71
N ALA A 388 -0.20 -10.08 2.97
CA ALA A 388 0.95 -10.37 3.84
C ALA A 388 2.27 -9.75 3.37
N ASP A 389 2.42 -9.43 2.09
CA ASP A 389 3.57 -8.69 1.56
C ASP A 389 3.62 -7.22 1.99
N HIS A 390 2.56 -6.72 2.63
CA HIS A 390 2.46 -5.42 3.30
C HIS A 390 2.40 -5.64 4.82
N PRO A 391 3.51 -6.06 5.47
CA PRO A 391 3.49 -6.46 6.87
C PRO A 391 3.06 -5.31 7.80
N ILE A 392 2.32 -5.67 8.84
CA ILE A 392 1.94 -4.75 9.91
C ILE A 392 2.98 -4.85 11.02
N LEU A 393 3.67 -3.74 11.27
CA LEU A 393 4.58 -3.63 12.39
C LEU A 393 3.84 -3.04 13.60
N TRP A 394 3.66 -3.81 14.65
CA TRP A 394 2.80 -3.46 15.78
C TRP A 394 3.17 -2.16 16.52
N GLY A 395 4.46 -1.79 16.50
CA GLY A 395 4.92 -0.50 17.02
C GLY A 395 4.68 0.69 16.10
N VAL A 396 4.14 0.46 14.87
CA VAL A 396 3.94 1.49 13.83
C VAL A 396 2.53 1.36 13.27
N GLU A 397 1.60 2.08 13.88
CA GLU A 397 0.17 2.02 13.51
C GLU A 397 -0.07 2.39 12.04
N GLU A 398 0.79 3.23 11.47
CA GLU A 398 0.73 3.67 10.06
C GLU A 398 0.88 2.51 9.07
N THR A 399 1.46 1.39 9.48
CA THR A 399 1.57 0.19 8.64
C THR A 399 0.27 -0.61 8.56
N ASN A 400 -0.70 -0.37 9.45
CA ASN A 400 -2.03 -0.98 9.44
C ASN A 400 -3.07 0.01 8.88
N TYR A 401 -3.33 -0.05 7.58
CA TYR A 401 -4.16 0.97 6.93
C TYR A 401 -5.39 0.41 6.21
N LEU A 402 -5.41 -0.87 5.82
CA LEU A 402 -6.49 -1.46 5.04
C LEU A 402 -7.47 -2.23 5.93
N LYS A 403 -8.73 -1.88 5.86
CA LYS A 403 -9.88 -2.58 6.45
C LYS A 403 -10.74 -3.09 5.32
N PHE A 404 -10.98 -4.39 5.29
CA PHE A 404 -11.81 -5.04 4.28
C PHE A 404 -12.80 -6.00 4.95
N PHE A 405 -14.08 -5.88 4.61
CA PHE A 405 -15.13 -6.72 5.15
C PHE A 405 -15.99 -7.30 4.03
N ILE A 406 -16.43 -8.54 4.21
CA ILE A 406 -17.48 -9.14 3.41
C ILE A 406 -18.67 -9.47 4.32
N PHE A 407 -19.85 -9.02 3.91
CA PHE A 407 -21.10 -9.24 4.61
C PHE A 407 -22.12 -9.90 3.70
N GLN A 408 -23.05 -10.66 4.32
CA GLN A 408 -24.34 -10.97 3.75
C GLN A 408 -25.38 -10.02 4.33
N VAL A 409 -26.22 -9.44 3.49
CA VAL A 409 -27.39 -8.63 3.89
C VAL A 409 -28.53 -9.55 4.30
N VAL A 410 -29.05 -9.36 5.51
CA VAL A 410 -30.13 -10.20 6.08
C VAL A 410 -31.31 -9.36 6.58
#